data_cbc6cc676eb54423d6b391ffe4c02888
#
_entry.id   cbc6cc676eb54423d6b391ffe4c02888
#
_cell.length_a   1.000
_cell.length_b   1.000
_cell.length_c   1.000
_cell.angle_alpha   90.00
_cell.angle_beta   90.00
_cell.angle_gamma   90.00
#
_symmetry.space_group_name_H-M   'P 1'
#
loop_
_entity.id
_entity.type
_entity.pdbx_description
1 polymer ?
#
loop_
_entity_poly.entity_id
_entity_poly.type
_entity_poly.pdbx_seq_one_letter_code
_entity_poly.pdbx_strand_id
1 'polypeptide(L)'
;MKRDDCTKNLERGTRWFPAGITLGLLLLASTSLSAEPVKTVKRIEVLPTSVHLYAGDSKQQVVITGFADAGETGRGDVDLTRTAQFESSAPSIATVTADGIVLAGEKGEAMVRVKVAGHETTFPVTVARAGDKPPLRFVTDIAPLFSKYGCNGGLCHGKATGQNGFMLSLLGFEPDFDYQTAVRGTF
;
A
#
# COMPACT_ATOMS: atom_id res chain seq x y z
N MET A 1 -37.71 -1.11 -8.16
CA MET A 1 -36.68 -1.38 -7.18
C MET A 1 -35.61 -0.28 -7.29
N LYS A 2 -35.70 0.73 -6.41
CA LYS A 2 -34.85 1.94 -6.44
C LYS A 2 -33.46 1.63 -6.00
N ARG A 3 -32.47 1.97 -6.84
CA ARG A 3 -31.06 1.97 -6.48
C ARG A 3 -30.79 3.24 -5.67
N ASP A 4 -30.80 3.13 -4.38
CA ASP A 4 -30.46 4.23 -3.47
C ASP A 4 -28.97 4.11 -3.15
N ASP A 5 -28.13 4.75 -3.86
CA ASP A 5 -27.43 6.00 -3.64
C ASP A 5 -26.38 5.96 -2.51
N CYS A 6 -25.30 5.18 -2.74
CA CYS A 6 -24.09 5.26 -1.91
C CYS A 6 -23.06 6.28 -2.47
N THR A 7 -23.40 7.07 -3.49
CA THR A 7 -22.44 7.96 -4.19
C THR A 7 -22.74 9.46 -4.12
N LYS A 8 -23.75 9.93 -3.36
CA LYS A 8 -24.10 11.35 -3.32
C LYS A 8 -23.73 12.04 -2.02
N ASN A 9 -22.46 12.32 -1.79
CA ASN A 9 -22.06 13.35 -0.82
C ASN A 9 -20.73 14.04 -1.16
N LEU A 10 -20.52 14.38 -2.40
CA LEU A 10 -19.30 15.09 -2.79
C LEU A 10 -19.52 16.35 -3.64
N GLU A 11 -20.66 17.01 -3.54
CA GLU A 11 -20.80 18.32 -4.17
C GLU A 11 -21.71 19.25 -3.37
N ARG A 12 -21.13 20.09 -2.53
CA ARG A 12 -21.73 21.41 -2.18
C ARG A 12 -20.69 22.34 -1.57
N GLY A 13 -20.40 23.43 -2.28
CA GLY A 13 -19.75 24.57 -1.65
C GLY A 13 -19.01 25.55 -2.54
N THR A 14 -19.54 25.93 -3.71
CA THR A 14 -19.06 27.17 -4.37
C THR A 14 -19.89 28.35 -3.91
N ARG A 15 -19.36 29.11 -2.95
CA ARG A 15 -19.90 30.45 -2.61
C ARG A 15 -19.11 31.49 -3.38
N TRP A 16 -19.79 32.17 -4.28
CA TRP A 16 -19.32 33.38 -4.95
C TRP A 16 -19.23 34.52 -3.92
N PHE A 17 -18.09 35.21 -3.88
CA PHE A 17 -17.96 36.54 -3.26
C PHE A 17 -17.61 37.58 -4.34
N PRO A 18 -18.22 38.79 -4.28
CA PRO A 18 -18.00 39.83 -5.28
C PRO A 18 -16.65 40.55 -5.08
N ALA A 19 -16.13 41.01 -6.19
CA ALA A 19 -14.89 41.76 -6.31
C ALA A 19 -14.96 43.10 -5.57
N GLY A 20 -14.09 43.29 -4.59
CA GLY A 20 -13.70 44.57 -4.03
C GLY A 20 -12.23 44.82 -4.30
N ILE A 21 -11.92 45.75 -5.19
CA ILE A 21 -10.56 46.17 -5.52
C ILE A 21 -10.09 47.08 -4.38
N THR A 22 -9.19 46.61 -3.55
CA THR A 22 -8.37 47.44 -2.65
C THR A 22 -6.91 47.29 -3.03
N LEU A 23 -6.34 48.40 -3.51
CA LEU A 23 -4.93 48.57 -3.85
C LEU A 23 -4.13 48.55 -2.54
N GLY A 24 -3.60 47.39 -2.14
CA GLY A 24 -2.77 47.19 -0.96
C GLY A 24 -1.33 46.99 -1.34
N LEU A 25 -0.49 47.83 -0.81
CA LEU A 25 0.97 47.89 -0.90
C LEU A 25 1.60 46.51 -0.60
N LEU A 26 2.21 45.86 -1.61
CA LEU A 26 2.83 44.53 -1.50
C LEU A 26 4.19 44.69 -0.76
N LEU A 27 4.17 44.51 0.56
CA LEU A 27 5.39 44.22 1.32
C LEU A 27 5.84 42.79 0.98
N LEU A 28 6.89 42.67 0.16
CA LEU A 28 7.60 41.42 -0.07
C LEU A 28 8.25 40.94 1.23
N ALA A 29 7.52 40.21 2.05
CA ALA A 29 8.10 39.44 3.13
C ALA A 29 8.82 38.26 2.52
N SER A 30 10.14 38.31 2.44
CA SER A 30 11.01 37.19 2.11
C SER A 30 10.85 36.12 3.18
N THR A 31 9.92 35.18 2.98
CA THR A 31 9.86 33.98 3.78
C THR A 31 11.06 33.10 3.42
N SER A 32 12.11 33.17 4.24
CA SER A 32 13.19 32.18 4.20
C SER A 32 12.57 30.82 4.45
N LEU A 33 12.48 30.01 3.38
CA LEU A 33 12.11 28.62 3.48
C LEU A 33 13.22 27.94 4.28
N SER A 34 12.98 27.71 5.58
CA SER A 34 13.88 26.95 6.44
C SER A 34 13.86 25.52 5.91
N ALA A 35 14.92 25.13 5.19
CA ALA A 35 15.11 23.74 4.82
C ALA A 35 15.25 22.92 6.09
N GLU A 36 14.32 22.02 6.36
CA GLU A 36 14.47 21.07 7.46
C GLU A 36 15.79 20.30 7.29
N PRO A 37 16.53 20.05 8.37
CA PRO A 37 17.79 19.33 8.29
C PRO A 37 17.54 17.95 7.71
N VAL A 38 18.18 17.65 6.60
CA VAL A 38 18.14 16.31 5.97
C VAL A 38 18.70 15.33 6.99
N LYS A 39 17.85 14.49 7.57
CA LYS A 39 18.28 13.46 8.51
C LYS A 39 19.25 12.52 7.80
N THR A 40 20.49 12.46 8.32
CA THR A 40 21.50 11.56 7.77
C THR A 40 21.09 10.11 8.03
N VAL A 41 20.82 9.35 6.98
CA VAL A 41 20.50 7.92 7.08
C VAL A 41 21.77 7.16 7.48
N LYS A 42 21.73 6.39 8.55
CA LYS A 42 22.85 5.58 9.05
C LYS A 42 22.75 4.10 8.65
N ARG A 43 21.56 3.61 8.44
CA ARG A 43 21.31 2.25 7.93
C ARG A 43 20.02 2.21 7.14
N ILE A 44 19.91 1.20 6.28
CA ILE A 44 18.67 0.91 5.56
C ILE A 44 18.20 -0.52 5.87
N GLU A 45 16.90 -0.73 5.75
CA GLU A 45 16.28 -2.04 5.89
C GLU A 45 15.30 -2.27 4.73
N VAL A 46 15.27 -3.49 4.20
CA VAL A 46 14.36 -3.92 3.12
C VAL A 46 13.35 -4.87 3.71
N LEU A 47 12.06 -4.58 3.52
CA LEU A 47 10.97 -5.44 3.93
C LEU A 47 10.05 -5.74 2.74
N PRO A 48 9.71 -7.03 2.52
CA PRO A 48 10.23 -8.22 3.17
C PRO A 48 11.69 -8.49 2.78
N THR A 49 12.42 -9.24 3.61
CA THR A 49 13.83 -9.60 3.40
C THR A 49 14.07 -10.61 2.27
N SER A 50 13.01 -11.26 1.81
CA SER A 50 12.98 -12.16 0.64
C SER A 50 11.62 -12.08 -0.04
N VAL A 51 11.60 -12.31 -1.35
CA VAL A 51 10.36 -12.25 -2.15
C VAL A 51 10.14 -13.58 -2.85
N HIS A 52 8.94 -14.15 -2.71
CA HIS A 52 8.50 -15.37 -3.38
C HIS A 52 7.30 -15.07 -4.26
N LEU A 53 7.46 -15.26 -5.56
CA LEU A 53 6.46 -15.00 -6.57
C LEU A 53 6.17 -16.26 -7.40
N TYR A 54 5.10 -16.18 -8.18
CA TYR A 54 4.74 -17.20 -9.16
C TYR A 54 4.74 -16.57 -10.55
N ALA A 55 5.26 -17.28 -11.55
CA ALA A 55 5.33 -16.78 -12.92
C ALA A 55 3.94 -16.33 -13.42
N GLY A 56 3.91 -15.21 -14.13
CA GLY A 56 2.68 -14.54 -14.59
C GLY A 56 2.45 -13.23 -13.84
N ASP A 57 1.21 -12.96 -13.41
CA ASP A 57 0.79 -11.67 -12.84
C ASP A 57 1.15 -11.48 -11.33
N SER A 58 2.05 -12.31 -10.80
CA SER A 58 2.44 -12.22 -9.40
C SER A 58 3.33 -11.02 -9.15
N LYS A 59 3.03 -10.26 -8.12
CA LYS A 59 3.79 -9.06 -7.72
C LYS A 59 3.81 -8.88 -6.22
N GLN A 60 4.88 -8.26 -5.71
CA GLN A 60 5.06 -7.98 -4.29
C GLN A 60 5.67 -6.61 -4.10
N GLN A 61 5.07 -5.81 -3.21
CA GLN A 61 5.66 -4.55 -2.77
C GLN A 61 6.83 -4.84 -1.85
N VAL A 62 7.95 -4.15 -2.06
CA VAL A 62 9.02 -4.02 -1.08
C VAL A 62 9.10 -2.57 -0.60
N VAL A 63 9.47 -2.39 0.66
CA VAL A 63 9.62 -1.09 1.30
C VAL A 63 11.06 -0.94 1.77
N ILE A 64 11.66 0.20 1.50
CA ILE A 64 13.00 0.55 1.93
C ILE A 64 12.89 1.61 3.02
N THR A 65 13.25 1.24 4.25
CA THR A 65 13.23 2.16 5.39
C THR A 65 14.64 2.60 5.74
N GLY A 66 14.84 3.90 5.82
CA GLY A 66 16.06 4.53 6.31
C GLY A 66 15.95 4.90 7.78
N PHE A 67 16.98 4.60 8.57
CA PHE A 67 17.06 4.92 9.99
C PHE A 67 18.11 5.98 10.23
N ALA A 68 17.76 7.04 10.96
CA ALA A 68 18.68 8.12 11.29
C ALA A 68 19.63 7.75 12.44
N ASP A 69 19.18 6.93 13.40
CA ASP A 69 19.96 6.49 14.55
C ASP A 69 19.96 4.96 14.68
N ALA A 70 21.12 4.43 15.12
CA ALA A 70 21.38 2.98 15.12
C ALA A 70 20.64 2.20 16.23
N GLY A 71 19.84 2.81 17.09
CA GLY A 71 19.39 2.17 18.32
C GLY A 71 17.98 2.42 18.80
N GLU A 72 17.25 3.41 18.29
CA GLU A 72 15.91 3.69 18.82
C GLU A 72 14.82 3.38 17.79
N THR A 73 13.92 2.48 18.19
CA THR A 73 12.74 2.10 17.45
C THR A 73 11.79 3.29 17.29
N GLY A 74 11.52 3.68 16.05
CA GLY A 74 10.26 4.29 15.68
C GLY A 74 10.18 5.82 15.64
N ARG A 75 11.25 6.59 15.81
CA ARG A 75 11.18 8.05 15.61
C ARG A 75 12.32 8.56 14.75
N GLY A 76 12.08 8.67 13.49
CA GLY A 76 13.03 9.21 12.53
C GLY A 76 13.22 8.32 11.31
N ASP A 77 12.41 7.29 11.19
CA ASP A 77 12.40 6.41 10.04
C ASP A 77 11.86 7.16 8.83
N VAL A 78 12.51 6.98 7.70
CA VAL A 78 12.13 7.63 6.44
C VAL A 78 11.87 6.54 5.40
N ASP A 79 10.75 6.64 4.71
CA ASP A 79 10.48 5.81 3.53
C ASP A 79 11.37 6.28 2.35
N LEU A 80 12.29 5.44 1.97
CA LEU A 80 13.24 5.66 0.88
C LEU A 80 12.88 4.87 -0.39
N THR A 81 11.76 4.16 -0.40
CA THR A 81 11.39 3.24 -1.49
C THR A 81 11.43 3.92 -2.85
N ARG A 82 10.83 5.11 -2.96
CA ARG A 82 10.74 5.85 -4.23
C ARG A 82 12.02 6.56 -4.64
N THR A 83 12.98 6.70 -3.74
CA THR A 83 14.30 7.29 -4.02
C THR A 83 15.37 6.23 -4.24
N ALA A 84 15.03 4.97 -3.99
CA ALA A 84 15.93 3.83 -4.17
C ALA A 84 16.09 3.48 -5.65
N GLN A 85 17.28 3.04 -6.01
CA GLN A 85 17.58 2.43 -7.30
C GLN A 85 17.60 0.93 -7.13
N PHE A 86 16.86 0.22 -7.99
CA PHE A 86 16.75 -1.23 -7.98
C PHE A 86 17.43 -1.81 -9.21
N GLU A 87 18.24 -2.83 -9.02
CA GLU A 87 18.93 -3.55 -10.10
C GLU A 87 18.78 -5.06 -9.89
N SER A 88 18.15 -5.73 -10.85
CA SER A 88 17.99 -7.19 -10.82
C SER A 88 19.18 -7.87 -11.50
N SER A 89 19.71 -8.92 -10.90
CA SER A 89 20.75 -9.78 -11.51
C SER A 89 20.22 -10.58 -12.70
N ALA A 90 18.92 -10.78 -12.78
CA ALA A 90 18.25 -11.54 -13.84
C ALA A 90 16.87 -10.90 -14.19
N PRO A 91 16.83 -9.87 -15.04
CA PRO A 91 15.61 -9.15 -15.37
C PRO A 91 14.53 -9.99 -16.04
N SER A 92 14.89 -11.10 -16.70
CA SER A 92 13.92 -12.05 -17.25
C SER A 92 13.15 -12.83 -16.15
N ILE A 93 13.76 -12.99 -14.97
CA ILE A 93 13.16 -13.70 -13.83
C ILE A 93 12.35 -12.74 -12.96
N ALA A 94 12.94 -11.58 -12.62
CA ALA A 94 12.25 -10.58 -11.82
C ALA A 94 12.73 -9.17 -12.16
N THR A 95 11.80 -8.21 -12.22
CA THR A 95 12.10 -6.78 -12.33
C THR A 95 11.49 -6.03 -11.15
N VAL A 96 12.01 -4.83 -10.88
CA VAL A 96 11.47 -3.97 -9.83
C VAL A 96 11.17 -2.59 -10.39
N THR A 97 9.99 -2.09 -10.12
CA THR A 97 9.57 -0.74 -10.53
C THR A 97 10.20 0.32 -9.61
N ALA A 98 10.19 1.58 -10.05
CA ALA A 98 10.65 2.71 -9.24
C ALA A 98 9.87 2.89 -7.92
N ASP A 99 8.63 2.38 -7.86
CA ASP A 99 7.81 2.37 -6.63
C ASP A 99 8.09 1.17 -5.72
N GLY A 100 9.10 0.34 -6.05
CA GLY A 100 9.47 -0.83 -5.25
C GLY A 100 8.54 -2.04 -5.43
N ILE A 101 7.84 -2.16 -6.57
CA ILE A 101 7.04 -3.34 -6.87
C ILE A 101 7.89 -4.34 -7.63
N VAL A 102 8.14 -5.50 -7.02
CA VAL A 102 8.78 -6.65 -7.67
C VAL A 102 7.76 -7.36 -8.55
N LEU A 103 8.07 -7.52 -9.82
CA LEU A 103 7.23 -8.20 -10.81
C LEU A 103 7.87 -9.53 -11.19
N ALA A 104 7.07 -10.59 -11.20
CA ALA A 104 7.50 -11.91 -11.63
C ALA A 104 7.61 -11.97 -13.16
N GLY A 105 8.70 -12.57 -13.63
CA GLY A 105 8.90 -13.00 -15.01
C GLY A 105 8.89 -14.52 -15.11
N GLU A 106 9.98 -15.08 -15.63
CA GLU A 106 10.15 -16.53 -15.78
C GLU A 106 10.51 -17.19 -14.44
N LYS A 107 10.30 -18.51 -14.37
CA LYS A 107 10.73 -19.31 -13.23
C LYS A 107 12.25 -19.21 -13.03
N GLY A 108 12.68 -18.98 -11.79
CA GLY A 108 14.11 -18.93 -11.44
C GLY A 108 14.36 -18.17 -10.14
N GLU A 109 15.60 -17.81 -9.96
CA GLU A 109 16.07 -17.03 -8.82
C GLU A 109 16.84 -15.80 -9.31
N ALA A 110 16.63 -14.68 -8.65
CA ALA A 110 17.33 -13.43 -8.91
C ALA A 110 17.72 -12.76 -7.59
N MET A 111 18.82 -12.02 -7.61
CA MET A 111 19.18 -11.10 -6.53
C MET A 111 18.83 -9.69 -6.97
N VAL A 112 18.13 -8.97 -6.15
CA VAL A 112 17.86 -7.55 -6.37
C VAL A 112 18.76 -6.72 -5.47
N ARG A 113 19.53 -5.84 -6.11
CA ARG A 113 20.37 -4.85 -5.45
C ARG A 113 19.61 -3.56 -5.28
N VAL A 114 19.73 -2.95 -4.11
CA VAL A 114 19.11 -1.67 -3.74
C VAL A 114 20.19 -0.68 -3.38
N LYS A 115 20.17 0.50 -4.00
CA LYS A 115 21.09 1.61 -3.70
C LYS A 115 20.26 2.84 -3.34
N VAL A 116 20.48 3.39 -2.16
CA VAL A 116 19.79 4.61 -1.69
C VAL A 116 20.55 5.28 -0.57
N ALA A 117 20.58 6.61 -0.56
CA ALA A 117 21.21 7.43 0.49
C ALA A 117 22.66 7.02 0.84
N GLY A 118 23.44 6.56 -0.15
CA GLY A 118 24.81 6.11 0.03
C GLY A 118 24.96 4.69 0.61
N HIS A 119 23.85 3.98 0.87
CA HIS A 119 23.84 2.60 1.33
C HIS A 119 23.48 1.65 0.18
N GLU A 120 23.98 0.42 0.30
CA GLU A 120 23.69 -0.67 -0.63
C GLU A 120 23.31 -1.93 0.14
N THR A 121 22.31 -2.65 -0.34
CA THR A 121 21.88 -3.95 0.18
C THR A 121 21.32 -4.81 -0.94
N THR A 122 21.08 -6.09 -0.66
CA THR A 122 20.48 -7.03 -1.62
C THR A 122 19.42 -7.88 -0.95
N PHE A 123 18.44 -8.33 -1.73
CA PHE A 123 17.47 -9.33 -1.29
C PHE A 123 17.21 -10.36 -2.38
N PRO A 124 16.96 -11.64 -2.01
CA PRO A 124 16.63 -12.70 -2.96
C PRO A 124 15.18 -12.63 -3.42
N VAL A 125 14.99 -12.95 -4.69
CA VAL A 125 13.69 -13.15 -5.32
C VAL A 125 13.64 -14.53 -5.93
N THR A 126 12.65 -15.33 -5.56
CA THR A 126 12.38 -16.65 -6.14
C THR A 126 11.05 -16.59 -6.89
N VAL A 127 11.07 -17.01 -8.16
CA VAL A 127 9.85 -17.13 -8.97
C VAL A 127 9.60 -18.61 -9.24
N ALA A 128 8.51 -19.15 -8.69
CA ALA A 128 8.03 -20.50 -8.93
C ALA A 128 7.17 -20.58 -10.20
N ARG A 129 6.78 -21.78 -10.64
CA ARG A 129 5.85 -21.94 -11.77
C ARG A 129 4.48 -21.40 -11.42
N ALA A 130 3.75 -20.90 -12.42
CA ALA A 130 2.36 -20.43 -12.22
C ALA A 130 1.45 -21.54 -11.65
N GLY A 131 1.63 -22.78 -12.07
CA GLY A 131 0.86 -23.92 -11.58
C GLY A 131 1.15 -24.37 -10.15
N ASP A 132 2.27 -23.89 -9.56
CA ASP A 132 2.65 -24.21 -8.19
C ASP A 132 2.02 -23.21 -7.17
N LYS A 133 1.24 -22.24 -7.66
CA LYS A 133 0.57 -21.25 -6.79
C LYS A 133 -0.40 -21.97 -5.84
N PRO A 134 -0.29 -21.74 -4.51
CA PRO A 134 -1.20 -22.35 -3.57
C PRO A 134 -2.64 -21.86 -3.79
N PRO A 135 -3.65 -22.65 -3.39
CA PRO A 135 -5.03 -22.21 -3.44
C PRO A 135 -5.23 -20.94 -2.61
N LEU A 136 -6.18 -20.12 -3.03
CA LEU A 136 -6.54 -18.89 -2.31
C LEU A 136 -6.98 -19.23 -0.88
N ARG A 137 -6.47 -18.46 0.06
CA ARG A 137 -6.86 -18.53 1.48
C ARG A 137 -7.79 -17.39 1.78
N PHE A 138 -8.96 -17.70 2.33
CA PHE A 138 -9.97 -16.68 2.61
C PHE A 138 -9.42 -15.54 3.49
N VAL A 139 -8.76 -15.87 4.58
CA VAL A 139 -8.28 -14.89 5.58
C VAL A 139 -7.23 -13.94 5.02
N THR A 140 -6.30 -14.45 4.18
CA THR A 140 -5.17 -13.65 3.70
C THR A 140 -5.41 -13.01 2.34
N ASP A 141 -6.25 -13.63 1.50
CA ASP A 141 -6.39 -13.22 0.10
C ASP A 141 -7.76 -12.59 -0.20
N ILE A 142 -8.80 -12.95 0.55
CA ILE A 142 -10.18 -12.50 0.32
C ILE A 142 -10.64 -11.50 1.38
N ALA A 143 -10.55 -11.82 2.68
CA ALA A 143 -11.05 -10.97 3.74
C ALA A 143 -10.46 -9.54 3.71
N PRO A 144 -9.16 -9.32 3.40
CA PRO A 144 -8.61 -7.98 3.27
C PRO A 144 -9.25 -7.14 2.15
N LEU A 145 -9.79 -7.78 1.10
CA LEU A 145 -10.49 -7.07 0.04
C LEU A 145 -11.80 -6.46 0.55
N PHE A 146 -12.52 -7.16 1.44
CA PHE A 146 -13.73 -6.61 2.06
C PHE A 146 -13.44 -5.34 2.85
N SER A 147 -12.33 -5.31 3.59
CA SER A 147 -11.91 -4.12 4.33
C SER A 147 -11.42 -3.01 3.40
N LYS A 148 -10.62 -3.36 2.40
CA LYS A 148 -10.10 -2.40 1.41
C LYS A 148 -11.21 -1.66 0.66
N TYR A 149 -12.27 -2.37 0.28
CA TYR A 149 -13.40 -1.80 -0.45
C TYR A 149 -14.56 -1.36 0.47
N GLY A 150 -14.40 -1.45 1.79
CA GLY A 150 -15.38 -0.99 2.77
C GLY A 150 -16.62 -1.88 2.89
N CYS A 151 -16.59 -3.09 2.29
CA CYS A 151 -17.75 -3.98 2.29
C CYS A 151 -18.15 -4.42 3.71
N ASN A 152 -17.18 -4.62 4.60
CA ASN A 152 -17.38 -4.99 6.00
C ASN A 152 -17.42 -3.77 6.96
N GLY A 153 -17.61 -2.57 6.42
CA GLY A 153 -17.81 -1.36 7.21
C GLY A 153 -19.19 -1.35 7.89
N GLY A 154 -19.30 -0.59 8.99
CA GLY A 154 -20.52 -0.51 9.81
C GLY A 154 -21.76 0.12 9.12
N LEU A 155 -21.60 0.76 7.97
CA LEU A 155 -22.69 1.26 7.14
C LEU A 155 -23.13 0.28 6.05
N CYS A 156 -22.34 -0.75 5.80
CA CYS A 156 -22.59 -1.79 4.79
C CYS A 156 -22.86 -3.14 5.48
N HIS A 157 -22.12 -4.18 5.10
CA HIS A 157 -22.34 -5.54 5.61
C HIS A 157 -21.83 -5.77 7.02
N GLY A 158 -20.96 -4.89 7.56
CA GLY A 158 -20.43 -4.96 8.93
C GLY A 158 -21.35 -4.42 10.02
N LYS A 159 -22.57 -3.93 9.70
CA LYS A 159 -23.57 -3.57 10.72
C LYS A 159 -24.23 -4.82 11.31
N ALA A 160 -24.76 -4.69 12.54
CA ALA A 160 -25.31 -5.82 13.28
C ALA A 160 -26.40 -6.64 12.56
N THR A 161 -27.13 -6.01 11.62
CA THR A 161 -28.17 -6.67 10.81
C THR A 161 -27.70 -7.07 9.42
N GLY A 162 -26.43 -6.78 9.08
CA GLY A 162 -25.96 -6.92 7.70
C GLY A 162 -26.72 -6.04 6.70
N GLN A 163 -26.63 -6.36 5.42
CA GLN A 163 -27.32 -5.70 4.34
C GLN A 163 -27.95 -6.76 3.42
N ASN A 164 -29.26 -6.70 3.24
CA ASN A 164 -30.01 -7.65 2.40
C ASN A 164 -29.77 -9.13 2.74
N GLY A 165 -29.69 -9.46 4.02
CA GLY A 165 -29.42 -10.84 4.47
C GLY A 165 -27.96 -11.28 4.37
N PHE A 166 -27.06 -10.41 3.93
CA PHE A 166 -25.62 -10.68 3.92
C PHE A 166 -24.93 -9.85 5.00
N MET A 167 -24.31 -10.52 5.96
CA MET A 167 -23.64 -9.90 7.10
C MET A 167 -22.16 -10.34 7.12
N LEU A 168 -21.28 -9.40 7.39
CA LEU A 168 -19.86 -9.63 7.66
C LEU A 168 -19.52 -9.11 9.05
N SER A 169 -18.46 -9.63 9.64
CA SER A 169 -17.91 -9.07 10.86
C SER A 169 -17.34 -7.66 10.58
N LEU A 170 -17.45 -6.78 11.58
CA LEU A 170 -16.94 -5.41 11.44
C LEU A 170 -15.43 -5.44 11.20
N LEU A 171 -14.98 -4.87 10.07
CA LEU A 171 -13.57 -4.78 9.66
C LEU A 171 -12.84 -6.13 9.58
N GLY A 172 -13.57 -7.25 9.45
CA GLY A 172 -12.97 -8.58 9.33
C GLY A 172 -12.49 -9.16 10.67
N PHE A 173 -13.09 -8.75 11.80
CA PHE A 173 -12.71 -9.17 13.14
C PHE A 173 -12.92 -10.69 13.37
N GLU A 174 -13.94 -11.28 12.71
CA GLU A 174 -14.27 -12.70 12.81
C GLU A 174 -14.19 -13.38 11.45
N PRO A 175 -12.99 -13.71 10.94
CA PRO A 175 -12.80 -14.22 9.58
C PRO A 175 -13.48 -15.57 9.32
N ASP A 176 -13.66 -16.42 10.35
CA ASP A 176 -14.39 -17.69 10.22
C ASP A 176 -15.88 -17.45 9.98
N PHE A 177 -16.48 -16.49 10.69
CA PHE A 177 -17.84 -16.05 10.45
C PHE A 177 -17.98 -15.46 9.04
N ASP A 178 -17.08 -14.60 8.63
CA ASP A 178 -17.06 -14.00 7.30
C ASP A 178 -16.96 -15.06 6.19
N TYR A 179 -16.13 -16.08 6.42
CA TYR A 179 -16.02 -17.21 5.48
C TYR A 179 -17.34 -17.99 5.38
N GLN A 180 -17.96 -18.32 6.51
CA GLN A 180 -19.25 -19.03 6.50
C GLN A 180 -20.31 -18.24 5.74
N THR A 181 -20.39 -16.94 6.00
CA THR A 181 -21.34 -16.06 5.36
C THR A 181 -21.07 -15.88 3.86
N ALA A 182 -19.81 -15.66 3.47
CA ALA A 182 -19.44 -15.42 2.09
C ALA A 182 -19.50 -16.66 1.19
N VAL A 183 -19.18 -17.84 1.75
CA VAL A 183 -19.05 -19.07 0.97
C VAL A 183 -20.28 -19.97 1.08
N ARG A 184 -20.93 -20.00 2.25
CA ARG A 184 -22.09 -20.88 2.52
C ARG A 184 -23.42 -20.15 2.54
N GLY A 185 -23.40 -18.82 2.55
CA GLY A 185 -24.57 -17.98 2.70
C GLY A 185 -24.99 -17.79 4.16
N THR A 186 -25.60 -16.66 4.46
CA THR A 186 -26.32 -16.42 5.73
C THR A 186 -27.71 -16.95 5.62
N PHE A 187 -28.13 -17.65 6.61
CA PHE A 187 -29.47 -18.18 6.74
C PHE A 187 -30.20 -17.49 7.86
#